data_5ad6dcbcc36b77123bfaed786774ae93
#
_entry.id   5ad6dcbcc36b77123bfaed786774ae93
#
_cell.length_a   1.000
_cell.length_b   1.000
_cell.length_c   1.000
_cell.angle_alpha   90.00
_cell.angle_beta   90.00
_cell.angle_gamma   90.00
#
_symmetry.space_group_name_H-M   'P 1'
#
loop_
_entity.id
_entity.type
_entity.pdbx_description
1 polymer ?
#
loop_
_entity_poly.entity_id
_entity_poly.type
_entity_poly.pdbx_seq_one_letter_code
_entity_poly.pdbx_strand_id
1 'polypeptide(L)'
;MKIEEQFFKGKKEDINNINNMFNMLYDRISVYDTGDYPVLAGEKLKYSEFIKEDRIEEKSKEVSEVFDEISKYFQRAIKWEHSGCMLNITPPANLASIATALYSLLYNPNCSQDEPTGYMLAMELAVVRMMAKLAGWKPDNSSGIFTFGGKGTNLYAVKMAINKINSKCKTDGVKVDDFFVVSSEKAHPCHKEICDWLGLGKNSHITIPVASDGRMNMEILENILRDKIEAGKKLACIMLSGGTTNENLVDPIKEV
;
A
#
# COMPACT_ATOMS: atom_id res chain seq x y z
N MET A 1 31.46 14.70 8.50
CA MET A 1 31.16 13.75 9.62
C MET A 1 31.77 12.39 9.31
N LYS A 2 32.49 11.77 10.24
CA LYS A 2 33.02 10.41 10.01
C LYS A 2 31.87 9.41 9.91
N ILE A 3 32.05 8.33 9.14
CA ILE A 3 30.96 7.37 8.89
C ILE A 3 30.42 6.73 10.19
N GLU A 4 31.30 6.49 11.18
CA GLU A 4 30.89 5.93 12.47
C GLU A 4 30.02 6.88 13.31
N GLU A 5 30.04 8.18 13.01
CA GLU A 5 29.27 9.22 13.68
C GLU A 5 27.86 9.35 13.09
N GLN A 6 27.60 8.71 11.95
CA GLN A 6 26.30 8.72 11.29
C GLN A 6 25.34 7.65 11.82
N PHE A 7 25.84 6.68 12.60
CA PHE A 7 25.00 5.64 13.19
C PHE A 7 24.47 6.05 14.56
N PHE A 8 23.17 5.82 14.77
CA PHE A 8 22.52 6.08 16.05
C PHE A 8 23.08 5.16 17.15
N LYS A 9 23.66 5.75 18.19
CA LYS A 9 24.28 5.05 19.33
C LYS A 9 23.49 5.22 20.64
N GLY A 10 22.31 5.87 20.56
CA GLY A 10 21.46 6.13 21.72
C GLY A 10 21.99 7.24 22.64
N LYS A 11 22.93 8.06 22.19
CA LYS A 11 23.50 9.15 22.97
C LYS A 11 22.71 10.46 22.78
N LYS A 12 22.80 11.37 23.75
CA LYS A 12 22.20 12.71 23.66
C LYS A 12 22.70 13.48 22.44
N GLU A 13 23.95 13.27 22.07
CA GLU A 13 24.57 13.88 20.89
C GLU A 13 23.89 13.43 19.59
N ASP A 14 23.51 12.15 19.48
CA ASP A 14 22.80 11.61 18.31
C ASP A 14 21.46 12.31 18.12
N ILE A 15 20.73 12.58 19.20
CA ILE A 15 19.46 13.30 19.17
C ILE A 15 19.67 14.74 18.66
N ASN A 16 20.72 15.43 19.11
CA ASN A 16 21.05 16.76 18.63
C ASN A 16 21.41 16.74 17.13
N ASN A 17 22.15 15.75 16.68
CA ASN A 17 22.50 15.59 15.27
C ASN A 17 21.26 15.31 14.41
N ILE A 18 20.34 14.46 14.88
CA ILE A 18 19.06 14.21 14.21
C ILE A 18 18.25 15.50 14.09
N ASN A 19 18.14 16.28 15.16
CA ASN A 19 17.43 17.57 15.16
C ASN A 19 18.05 18.54 14.15
N ASN A 20 19.37 18.64 14.09
CA ASN A 20 20.07 19.48 13.12
C ASN A 20 19.79 19.01 11.68
N MET A 21 19.80 17.70 11.42
CA MET A 21 19.46 17.14 10.11
C MET A 21 18.00 17.42 9.73
N PHE A 22 17.07 17.34 10.68
CA PHE A 22 15.66 17.72 10.45
C PHE A 22 15.51 19.20 10.13
N ASN A 23 16.22 20.09 10.81
CA ASN A 23 16.21 21.52 10.49
C ASN A 23 16.73 21.77 9.07
N MET A 24 17.82 21.13 8.68
CA MET A 24 18.36 21.22 7.32
C MET A 24 17.37 20.73 6.26
N LEU A 25 16.61 19.64 6.54
CA LEU A 25 15.54 19.16 5.65
C LEU A 25 14.34 20.11 5.66
N TYR A 26 13.95 20.59 6.82
CA TYR A 26 12.84 21.51 6.98
C TYR A 26 13.03 22.79 6.16
N ASP A 27 14.23 23.38 6.21
CA ASP A 27 14.57 24.58 5.40
C ASP A 27 14.40 24.34 3.90
N ARG A 28 14.57 23.10 3.45
CA ARG A 28 14.37 22.71 2.04
C ARG A 28 12.90 22.44 1.69
N ILE A 29 12.11 22.03 2.66
CA ILE A 29 10.67 21.72 2.50
C ILE A 29 9.83 22.99 2.69
N SER A 30 10.20 23.88 3.58
CA SER A 30 9.43 25.07 3.97
C SER A 30 9.24 26.10 2.84
N VAL A 31 10.02 26.01 1.77
CA VAL A 31 9.82 26.80 0.54
C VAL A 31 8.41 26.61 -0.06
N TYR A 32 7.64 25.65 0.44
CA TYR A 32 6.31 25.30 -0.07
C TYR A 32 5.15 25.96 0.69
N ASP A 33 5.43 26.77 1.71
CA ASP A 33 4.42 27.31 2.63
C ASP A 33 3.74 28.60 2.11
N THR A 34 4.08 29.07 0.95
CA THR A 34 3.39 30.22 0.35
C THR A 34 2.25 29.72 -0.52
N GLY A 35 1.02 30.14 -0.23
CA GLY A 35 -0.22 29.72 -0.91
C GLY A 35 -0.26 29.84 -2.44
N ASP A 36 0.78 30.41 -3.04
CA ASP A 36 0.95 30.57 -4.48
C ASP A 36 1.73 29.42 -5.16
N TYR A 37 2.18 28.44 -4.38
CA TYR A 37 2.96 27.34 -4.95
C TYR A 37 2.05 26.31 -5.65
N PRO A 38 2.34 25.86 -6.89
CA PRO A 38 1.47 24.93 -7.61
C PRO A 38 1.48 23.53 -6.96
N VAL A 39 0.34 22.83 -7.05
CA VAL A 39 0.19 21.43 -6.59
C VAL A 39 1.26 20.52 -7.17
N LEU A 40 1.66 20.78 -8.41
CA LEU A 40 2.71 20.10 -9.14
C LEU A 40 3.66 21.13 -9.74
N ALA A 41 4.83 21.26 -9.16
CA ALA A 41 5.86 22.23 -9.61
C ALA A 41 6.92 21.58 -10.50
N GLY A 42 7.64 22.42 -11.25
CA GLY A 42 8.78 22.03 -12.06
C GLY A 42 8.42 21.38 -13.41
N GLU A 43 9.44 21.17 -14.22
CA GLU A 43 9.31 20.54 -15.54
C GLU A 43 9.15 19.02 -15.43
N LYS A 44 8.62 18.40 -16.50
CA LYS A 44 8.53 16.94 -16.56
C LYS A 44 9.93 16.34 -16.53
N LEU A 45 10.18 15.53 -15.50
CA LEU A 45 11.45 14.82 -15.35
C LEU A 45 11.69 13.85 -16.50
N LYS A 46 12.89 13.91 -17.07
CA LYS A 46 13.38 12.88 -17.99
C LYS A 46 14.21 11.89 -17.17
N TYR A 47 13.69 10.69 -16.96
CA TYR A 47 14.38 9.65 -16.18
C TYR A 47 15.83 9.44 -16.63
N SER A 48 16.11 9.56 -17.93
CA SER A 48 17.46 9.45 -18.47
C SER A 48 18.46 10.49 -17.96
N GLU A 49 18.00 11.58 -17.38
CA GLU A 49 18.88 12.61 -16.78
C GLU A 49 19.29 12.22 -15.35
N PHE A 50 18.44 11.44 -14.65
CA PHE A 50 18.66 11.01 -13.27
C PHE A 50 19.35 9.65 -13.15
N ILE A 51 19.20 8.76 -14.14
CA ILE A 51 19.79 7.41 -14.10
C ILE A 51 21.13 7.31 -14.82
N LYS A 52 21.75 8.46 -15.15
CA LYS A 52 23.06 8.49 -15.85
C LYS A 52 24.24 8.14 -14.94
N GLU A 53 24.07 8.27 -13.64
CA GLU A 53 25.16 8.06 -12.69
C GLU A 53 25.00 6.69 -12.04
N ASP A 54 25.65 5.69 -12.63
CA ASP A 54 25.76 4.33 -12.11
C ASP A 54 27.04 4.10 -11.29
N ARG A 55 27.75 5.18 -10.92
CA ARG A 55 28.98 5.11 -10.16
C ARG A 55 28.73 5.25 -8.65
N ILE A 56 29.33 4.35 -7.91
CA ILE A 56 29.56 4.56 -6.48
C ILE A 56 30.72 5.52 -6.35
N GLU A 57 30.50 6.70 -5.77
CA GLU A 57 31.56 7.67 -5.57
C GLU A 57 32.58 7.17 -4.54
N GLU A 58 33.86 7.36 -4.84
CA GLU A 58 34.94 6.95 -3.92
C GLU A 58 35.04 7.85 -2.69
N LYS A 59 34.53 9.07 -2.79
CA LYS A 59 34.54 10.06 -1.69
C LYS A 59 33.15 10.25 -1.14
N SER A 60 33.05 10.28 0.20
CA SER A 60 31.82 10.64 0.88
C SER A 60 31.48 12.12 0.65
N LYS A 61 30.19 12.42 0.48
CA LYS A 61 29.65 13.78 0.45
C LYS A 61 29.31 14.27 1.86
N GLU A 62 29.29 15.57 2.05
CA GLU A 62 28.69 16.16 3.25
C GLU A 62 27.17 15.93 3.25
N VAL A 63 26.59 15.78 4.45
CA VAL A 63 25.16 15.48 4.61
C VAL A 63 24.28 16.54 3.94
N SER A 64 24.68 17.81 4.01
CA SER A 64 23.96 18.90 3.34
C SER A 64 23.91 18.75 1.83
N GLU A 65 25.01 18.34 1.21
CA GLU A 65 25.08 18.10 -0.25
C GLU A 65 24.17 16.95 -0.65
N VAL A 66 24.15 15.88 0.16
CA VAL A 66 23.23 14.73 -0.05
C VAL A 66 21.77 15.19 0.04
N PHE A 67 21.43 16.05 1.01
CA PHE A 67 20.06 16.58 1.14
C PHE A 67 19.68 17.48 -0.04
N ASP A 68 20.62 18.29 -0.57
CA ASP A 68 20.38 19.10 -1.75
C ASP A 68 20.12 18.22 -3.00
N GLU A 69 20.84 17.13 -3.14
CA GLU A 69 20.63 16.17 -4.23
C GLU A 69 19.28 15.46 -4.09
N ILE A 70 18.98 14.90 -2.91
CA ILE A 70 17.70 14.22 -2.64
C ILE A 70 16.52 15.16 -2.89
N SER A 71 16.62 16.41 -2.47
CA SER A 71 15.55 17.41 -2.63
C SER A 71 15.16 17.61 -4.10
N LYS A 72 16.09 17.48 -5.03
CA LYS A 72 15.81 17.57 -6.48
C LYS A 72 14.83 16.49 -6.95
N TYR A 73 14.90 15.28 -6.37
CA TYR A 73 14.00 14.18 -6.73
C TYR A 73 12.55 14.41 -6.25
N PHE A 74 12.36 15.24 -5.23
CA PHE A 74 11.05 15.57 -4.69
C PHE A 74 10.42 16.82 -5.30
N GLN A 75 11.12 17.56 -6.15
CA GLN A 75 10.63 18.82 -6.74
C GLN A 75 9.30 18.68 -7.49
N ARG A 76 9.03 17.51 -8.08
CA ARG A 76 7.76 17.21 -8.76
C ARG A 76 6.83 16.28 -7.96
N ALA A 77 7.14 16.00 -6.72
CA ALA A 77 6.19 15.27 -5.89
C ALA A 77 4.91 16.08 -5.73
N ILE A 78 3.79 15.38 -5.83
CA ILE A 78 2.47 16.00 -5.64
C ILE A 78 2.34 16.44 -4.18
N LYS A 79 1.87 17.66 -3.97
CA LYS A 79 1.60 18.20 -2.64
C LYS A 79 0.17 17.88 -2.25
N TRP A 80 0.02 16.79 -1.55
CA TRP A 80 -1.28 16.27 -1.12
C TRP A 80 -2.00 17.21 -0.14
N GLU A 81 -1.23 18.00 0.64
CA GLU A 81 -1.70 18.97 1.60
C GLU A 81 -2.14 20.30 0.97
N HIS A 82 -1.84 20.55 -0.30
CA HIS A 82 -2.15 21.79 -0.97
C HIS A 82 -3.67 21.95 -1.15
N SER A 83 -4.20 23.16 -0.86
CA SER A 83 -5.64 23.46 -0.94
C SER A 83 -6.25 23.26 -2.32
N GLY A 84 -5.46 23.37 -3.38
CA GLY A 84 -5.86 23.07 -4.77
C GLY A 84 -5.70 21.62 -5.18
N CYS A 85 -5.24 20.72 -4.30
CA CYS A 85 -5.10 19.31 -4.61
C CYS A 85 -6.47 18.62 -4.51
N MET A 86 -6.99 18.18 -5.66
CA MET A 86 -8.27 17.45 -5.75
C MET A 86 -8.07 15.95 -6.04
N LEU A 87 -6.87 15.43 -5.80
CA LEU A 87 -6.56 14.02 -6.00
C LEU A 87 -7.07 13.19 -4.81
N ASN A 88 -7.65 12.03 -5.10
CA ASN A 88 -8.33 11.19 -4.11
C ASN A 88 -7.50 10.01 -3.57
N ILE A 89 -6.23 9.88 -3.99
CA ILE A 89 -5.48 8.64 -3.76
C ILE A 89 -4.77 8.63 -2.41
N THR A 90 -4.18 9.77 -2.01
CA THR A 90 -3.34 9.86 -0.81
C THR A 90 -3.75 11.08 0.02
N PRO A 91 -4.17 10.90 1.27
CA PRO A 91 -4.42 12.03 2.15
C PRO A 91 -3.11 12.68 2.58
N PRO A 92 -3.12 13.96 3.03
CA PRO A 92 -1.97 14.56 3.66
C PRO A 92 -1.56 13.80 4.91
N ALA A 93 -0.26 13.80 5.20
CA ALA A 93 0.27 13.09 6.35
C ALA A 93 -0.16 13.74 7.68
N ASN A 94 -0.50 12.90 8.67
CA ASN A 94 -0.80 13.37 10.01
C ASN A 94 0.50 13.69 10.77
N LEU A 95 0.59 14.84 11.43
CA LEU A 95 1.78 15.30 12.14
C LEU A 95 2.26 14.31 13.22
N ALA A 96 1.33 13.74 13.98
CA ALA A 96 1.67 12.74 14.99
C ALA A 96 2.24 11.46 14.36
N SER A 97 1.70 11.06 13.19
CA SER A 97 2.21 9.90 12.45
C SER A 97 3.62 10.14 11.92
N ILE A 98 3.92 11.35 11.43
CA ILE A 98 5.28 11.74 11.01
C ILE A 98 6.24 11.64 12.20
N ALA A 99 5.88 12.25 13.33
CA ALA A 99 6.71 12.23 14.53
C ALA A 99 6.93 10.80 15.07
N THR A 100 5.88 9.98 15.11
CA THR A 100 5.98 8.60 15.61
C THR A 100 6.70 7.65 14.65
N ALA A 101 6.74 7.94 13.34
CA ALA A 101 7.54 7.19 12.38
C ALA A 101 9.04 7.18 12.76
N LEU A 102 9.52 8.21 13.45
CA LEU A 102 10.87 8.26 13.97
C LEU A 102 11.18 7.08 14.92
N TYR A 103 10.24 6.67 15.76
CA TYR A 103 10.42 5.49 16.61
C TYR A 103 10.66 4.23 15.77
N SER A 104 9.89 4.03 14.70
CA SER A 104 10.08 2.88 13.81
C SER A 104 11.45 2.90 13.14
N LEU A 105 11.96 4.08 12.80
CA LEU A 105 13.30 4.22 12.20
C LEU A 105 14.42 3.99 13.20
N LEU A 106 14.29 4.50 14.44
CA LEU A 106 15.32 4.39 15.46
C LEU A 106 15.41 2.96 16.05
N TYR A 107 14.27 2.32 16.30
CA TYR A 107 14.23 0.99 16.90
C TYR A 107 14.25 -0.13 15.87
N ASN A 108 13.91 0.16 14.61
CA ASN A 108 13.86 -0.80 13.50
C ASN A 108 13.27 -2.16 13.89
N PRO A 109 12.05 -2.22 14.47
CA PRO A 109 11.51 -3.43 15.06
C PRO A 109 11.22 -4.49 14.00
N ASN A 110 11.58 -5.73 14.29
CA ASN A 110 11.25 -6.87 13.44
C ASN A 110 10.00 -7.57 13.97
N CYS A 111 8.83 -7.27 13.40
CA CYS A 111 7.53 -7.80 13.85
C CYS A 111 7.30 -9.30 13.53
N SER A 112 8.33 -10.06 13.19
CA SER A 112 8.22 -11.51 12.97
C SER A 112 8.33 -12.34 14.26
N GLN A 113 8.87 -11.77 15.35
CA GLN A 113 9.11 -12.44 16.63
C GLN A 113 8.90 -11.46 17.79
N ASP A 114 8.49 -11.97 18.93
CA ASP A 114 8.16 -11.16 20.11
C ASP A 114 9.39 -10.49 20.74
N GLU A 115 10.52 -11.20 20.82
CA GLU A 115 11.73 -10.67 21.45
C GLU A 115 12.29 -9.41 20.76
N PRO A 116 12.51 -9.36 19.43
CA PRO A 116 13.03 -8.17 18.77
C PRO A 116 11.99 -7.07 18.59
N THR A 117 10.70 -7.41 18.69
CA THR A 117 9.59 -6.48 18.46
C THR A 117 9.16 -5.77 19.74
N GLY A 118 9.32 -6.41 20.88
CA GLY A 118 8.75 -5.96 22.14
C GLY A 118 7.22 -5.84 22.03
N TYR A 119 6.65 -4.76 22.57
CA TYR A 119 5.20 -4.54 22.53
C TYR A 119 4.65 -3.98 21.20
N MET A 120 5.47 -3.79 20.16
CA MET A 120 4.98 -3.20 18.90
C MET A 120 4.02 -4.13 18.15
N LEU A 121 4.23 -5.44 18.21
CA LEU A 121 3.28 -6.41 17.67
C LEU A 121 1.92 -6.32 18.39
N ALA A 122 1.93 -6.13 19.71
CA ALA A 122 0.70 -5.94 20.46
C ALA A 122 -0.06 -4.67 20.04
N MET A 123 0.65 -3.61 19.65
CA MET A 123 0.02 -2.39 19.09
C MET A 123 -0.67 -2.69 17.75
N GLU A 124 -0.02 -3.44 16.84
CA GLU A 124 -0.64 -3.84 15.56
C GLU A 124 -1.93 -4.63 15.82
N LEU A 125 -1.88 -5.63 16.69
CA LEU A 125 -3.05 -6.45 17.05
C LEU A 125 -4.16 -5.60 17.68
N ALA A 126 -3.82 -4.65 18.54
CA ALA A 126 -4.80 -3.73 19.15
C ALA A 126 -5.50 -2.88 18.08
N VAL A 127 -4.75 -2.33 17.12
CA VAL A 127 -5.34 -1.53 16.01
C VAL A 127 -6.21 -2.41 15.12
N VAL A 128 -5.80 -3.63 14.81
CA VAL A 128 -6.63 -4.60 14.06
C VAL A 128 -7.96 -4.85 14.77
N ARG A 129 -7.95 -5.03 16.10
CA ARG A 129 -9.17 -5.20 16.90
C ARG A 129 -10.08 -3.96 16.91
N MET A 130 -9.49 -2.76 16.94
CA MET A 130 -10.22 -1.50 16.79
C MET A 130 -10.90 -1.41 15.42
N MET A 131 -10.17 -1.75 14.35
CA MET A 131 -10.72 -1.77 12.98
C MET A 131 -11.84 -2.80 12.82
N ALA A 132 -11.69 -3.99 13.40
CA ALA A 132 -12.75 -5.01 13.42
C ALA A 132 -14.03 -4.47 14.09
N LYS A 133 -13.88 -3.77 15.23
CA LYS A 133 -15.00 -3.13 15.92
C LYS A 133 -15.69 -2.05 15.08
N LEU A 134 -14.92 -1.22 14.39
CA LEU A 134 -15.45 -0.21 13.47
C LEU A 134 -16.21 -0.84 12.30
N ALA A 135 -15.78 -2.00 11.82
CA ALA A 135 -16.47 -2.77 10.79
C ALA A 135 -17.71 -3.55 11.31
N GLY A 136 -18.04 -3.44 12.60
CA GLY A 136 -19.16 -4.17 13.21
C GLY A 136 -18.86 -5.64 13.50
N TRP A 137 -17.61 -6.07 13.43
CA TRP A 137 -17.18 -7.44 13.72
C TRP A 137 -16.88 -7.62 15.22
N LYS A 138 -16.93 -8.88 15.70
CA LYS A 138 -16.51 -9.22 17.06
C LYS A 138 -14.98 -9.26 17.12
N PRO A 139 -14.32 -8.35 17.87
CA PRO A 139 -12.85 -8.29 17.91
C PRO A 139 -12.18 -9.60 18.35
N ASP A 140 -12.81 -10.35 19.26
CA ASP A 140 -12.27 -11.62 19.76
C ASP A 140 -12.28 -12.75 18.71
N ASN A 141 -13.13 -12.63 17.70
CA ASN A 141 -13.25 -13.59 16.59
C ASN A 141 -12.61 -13.07 15.31
N SER A 142 -11.90 -11.95 15.38
CA SER A 142 -11.29 -11.29 14.23
C SER A 142 -9.78 -11.24 14.38
N SER A 143 -9.09 -11.44 13.27
CA SER A 143 -7.65 -11.25 13.16
C SER A 143 -7.32 -10.47 11.88
N GLY A 144 -6.15 -9.91 11.82
CA GLY A 144 -5.67 -9.19 10.65
C GLY A 144 -4.21 -8.83 10.76
N ILE A 145 -3.68 -8.30 9.68
CA ILE A 145 -2.32 -7.79 9.56
C ILE A 145 -2.33 -6.51 8.73
N PHE A 146 -1.39 -5.61 8.98
CA PHE A 146 -1.09 -4.55 8.04
C PHE A 146 -0.22 -5.10 6.90
N THR A 147 -0.45 -4.59 5.68
CA THR A 147 0.23 -5.06 4.47
C THR A 147 0.93 -3.90 3.76
N PHE A 148 1.72 -4.21 2.74
CA PHE A 148 2.42 -3.24 1.90
C PHE A 148 1.51 -2.49 0.91
N GLY A 149 0.28 -2.19 1.29
CA GLY A 149 -0.72 -1.45 0.51
C GLY A 149 -1.87 -2.32 0.03
N GLY A 150 -2.87 -1.70 -0.64
CA GLY A 150 -4.12 -2.36 -1.05
C GLY A 150 -3.92 -3.60 -1.93
N LYS A 151 -2.91 -3.60 -2.80
CA LYS A 151 -2.57 -4.78 -3.61
C LYS A 151 -2.14 -5.95 -2.73
N GLY A 152 -1.30 -5.70 -1.71
CA GLY A 152 -0.91 -6.70 -0.72
C GLY A 152 -2.10 -7.23 0.07
N THR A 153 -3.00 -6.35 0.51
CA THR A 153 -4.23 -6.74 1.22
C THR A 153 -5.08 -7.71 0.39
N ASN A 154 -5.33 -7.38 -0.86
CA ASN A 154 -6.10 -8.24 -1.77
C ASN A 154 -5.38 -9.56 -2.06
N LEU A 155 -4.05 -9.56 -2.19
CA LEU A 155 -3.24 -10.77 -2.36
C LEU A 155 -3.45 -11.74 -1.18
N TYR A 156 -3.34 -11.24 0.06
CA TYR A 156 -3.59 -12.03 1.25
C TYR A 156 -5.03 -12.55 1.31
N ALA A 157 -6.02 -11.70 1.01
CA ALA A 157 -7.43 -12.10 1.03
C ALA A 157 -7.72 -13.25 0.06
N VAL A 158 -7.26 -13.15 -1.19
CA VAL A 158 -7.43 -14.23 -2.20
C VAL A 158 -6.68 -15.50 -1.78
N LYS A 159 -5.45 -15.38 -1.27
CA LYS A 159 -4.69 -16.53 -0.78
C LYS A 159 -5.40 -17.23 0.37
N MET A 160 -5.94 -16.48 1.31
CA MET A 160 -6.70 -17.02 2.44
C MET A 160 -7.98 -17.73 1.96
N ALA A 161 -8.71 -17.16 1.01
CA ALA A 161 -9.90 -17.75 0.41
C ALA A 161 -9.59 -19.10 -0.25
N ILE A 162 -8.54 -19.18 -1.06
CA ILE A 162 -8.07 -20.43 -1.69
C ILE A 162 -7.75 -21.47 -0.63
N ASN A 163 -6.98 -21.11 0.39
CA ASN A 163 -6.59 -22.03 1.45
C ASN A 163 -7.76 -22.49 2.31
N LYS A 164 -8.82 -21.68 2.45
CA LYS A 164 -10.07 -22.05 3.13
C LYS A 164 -10.86 -23.07 2.33
N ILE A 165 -10.91 -22.94 1.01
CA ILE A 165 -11.63 -23.85 0.12
C ILE A 165 -10.88 -25.18 -0.01
N ASN A 166 -9.56 -25.15 -0.12
CA ASN A 166 -8.71 -26.31 -0.23
C ASN A 166 -7.40 -26.13 0.56
N SER A 167 -7.35 -26.66 1.77
CA SER A 167 -6.18 -26.55 2.65
C SER A 167 -4.90 -27.19 2.08
N LYS A 168 -5.02 -28.17 1.18
CA LYS A 168 -3.88 -28.80 0.49
C LYS A 168 -3.11 -27.82 -0.40
N CYS A 169 -3.74 -26.71 -0.80
CA CYS A 169 -3.03 -25.66 -1.54
C CYS A 169 -1.89 -25.01 -0.75
N LYS A 170 -1.81 -25.21 0.57
CA LYS A 170 -0.68 -24.76 1.40
C LYS A 170 0.59 -25.59 1.17
N THR A 171 0.44 -26.88 0.89
CA THR A 171 1.54 -27.85 0.74
C THR A 171 1.80 -28.22 -0.71
N ASP A 172 0.74 -28.44 -1.47
CA ASP A 172 0.81 -29.02 -2.82
C ASP A 172 0.74 -27.95 -3.92
N GLY A 173 0.50 -26.69 -3.53
CA GLY A 173 0.30 -25.59 -4.46
C GLY A 173 -1.12 -25.55 -5.05
N VAL A 174 -1.31 -24.71 -6.06
CA VAL A 174 -2.59 -24.52 -6.75
C VAL A 174 -2.48 -25.14 -8.14
N LYS A 175 -3.47 -25.94 -8.52
CA LYS A 175 -3.55 -26.43 -9.90
C LYS A 175 -4.08 -25.32 -10.80
N VAL A 176 -3.48 -25.19 -11.97
CA VAL A 176 -3.94 -24.26 -13.00
C VAL A 176 -5.40 -24.58 -13.32
N ASP A 177 -6.19 -23.53 -13.47
CA ASP A 177 -7.63 -23.60 -13.76
C ASP A 177 -8.56 -24.18 -12.68
N ASP A 178 -8.09 -24.50 -11.49
CA ASP A 178 -8.98 -24.97 -10.41
C ASP A 178 -9.84 -23.83 -9.84
N PHE A 179 -9.30 -22.63 -9.74
CA PHE A 179 -9.93 -21.48 -9.09
C PHE A 179 -10.16 -20.32 -10.05
N PHE A 180 -11.17 -19.55 -9.75
CA PHE A 180 -11.38 -18.25 -10.39
C PHE A 180 -11.73 -17.17 -9.38
N VAL A 181 -11.45 -15.93 -9.75
CA VAL A 181 -11.73 -14.71 -8.99
C VAL A 181 -12.58 -13.80 -9.86
N VAL A 182 -13.51 -13.10 -9.27
CA VAL A 182 -14.44 -12.22 -10.00
C VAL A 182 -14.33 -10.80 -9.48
N SER A 183 -14.35 -9.82 -10.38
CA SER A 183 -14.56 -8.40 -10.02
C SER A 183 -15.22 -7.63 -11.16
N SER A 184 -15.72 -6.43 -10.86
CA SER A 184 -16.27 -5.51 -11.86
C SER A 184 -15.17 -5.04 -12.84
N GLU A 185 -15.57 -4.69 -14.08
CA GLU A 185 -14.68 -4.04 -15.04
C GLU A 185 -14.20 -2.66 -14.59
N LYS A 186 -14.90 -2.03 -13.64
CA LYS A 186 -14.52 -0.75 -13.03
C LYS A 186 -13.63 -0.92 -11.79
N ALA A 187 -13.39 -2.16 -11.36
CA ALA A 187 -12.53 -2.46 -10.23
C ALA A 187 -11.05 -2.16 -10.54
N HIS A 188 -10.26 -2.04 -9.49
CA HIS A 188 -8.84 -1.74 -9.63
C HIS A 188 -8.08 -2.86 -10.39
N PRO A 189 -7.20 -2.53 -11.34
CA PRO A 189 -6.48 -3.52 -12.17
C PRO A 189 -5.67 -4.57 -11.40
N CYS A 190 -5.33 -4.31 -10.14
CA CYS A 190 -4.56 -5.24 -9.32
C CYS A 190 -5.24 -6.61 -9.13
N HIS A 191 -6.56 -6.71 -9.28
CA HIS A 191 -7.28 -7.98 -9.12
C HIS A 191 -6.80 -9.05 -10.11
N LYS A 192 -6.57 -8.65 -11.35
CA LYS A 192 -6.02 -9.54 -12.39
C LYS A 192 -4.55 -9.88 -12.15
N GLU A 193 -3.75 -8.91 -11.68
CA GLU A 193 -2.35 -9.13 -11.35
C GLU A 193 -2.16 -10.08 -10.17
N ILE A 194 -3.07 -10.02 -9.19
CA ILE A 194 -3.03 -10.92 -8.03
C ILE A 194 -3.23 -12.38 -8.45
N CYS A 195 -4.09 -12.65 -9.43
CA CYS A 195 -4.25 -14.00 -9.98
C CYS A 195 -2.94 -14.51 -10.61
N ASP A 196 -2.20 -13.63 -11.29
CA ASP A 196 -0.87 -13.93 -11.83
C ASP A 196 0.13 -14.26 -10.70
N TRP A 197 0.23 -13.40 -9.70
CA TRP A 197 1.15 -13.56 -8.56
C TRP A 197 0.90 -14.80 -7.71
N LEU A 198 -0.36 -15.24 -7.63
CA LEU A 198 -0.74 -16.45 -6.91
C LEU A 198 -0.58 -17.74 -7.74
N GLY A 199 -0.10 -17.63 -8.99
CA GLY A 199 0.05 -18.77 -9.88
C GLY A 199 -1.26 -19.34 -10.42
N LEU A 200 -2.35 -18.58 -10.33
CA LEU A 200 -3.64 -18.92 -10.94
C LEU A 200 -3.65 -18.64 -12.44
N GLY A 201 -2.79 -17.70 -12.88
CA GLY A 201 -2.82 -17.12 -14.21
C GLY A 201 -3.89 -16.03 -14.38
N LYS A 202 -3.61 -15.06 -15.24
CA LYS A 202 -4.49 -13.90 -15.48
C LYS A 202 -5.89 -14.27 -15.99
N ASN A 203 -6.01 -15.41 -16.66
CA ASN A 203 -7.30 -15.89 -17.20
C ASN A 203 -8.23 -16.45 -16.11
N SER A 204 -7.72 -16.69 -14.92
CA SER A 204 -8.53 -17.04 -13.75
C SER A 204 -9.26 -15.85 -13.14
N HIS A 205 -8.92 -14.62 -13.55
CA HIS A 205 -9.69 -13.43 -13.22
C HIS A 205 -10.79 -13.20 -14.25
N ILE A 206 -12.02 -13.15 -13.78
CA ILE A 206 -13.20 -12.92 -14.60
C ILE A 206 -13.72 -11.52 -14.34
N THR A 207 -13.80 -10.74 -15.38
CA THR A 207 -14.30 -9.38 -15.34
C THR A 207 -15.80 -9.37 -15.64
N ILE A 208 -16.60 -8.80 -14.75
CA ILE A 208 -18.05 -8.62 -14.94
C ILE A 208 -18.29 -7.22 -15.50
N PRO A 209 -19.01 -7.10 -16.63
CA PRO A 209 -19.44 -5.81 -17.14
C PRO A 209 -20.30 -5.05 -16.13
N VAL A 210 -20.36 -3.73 -16.27
CA VAL A 210 -21.28 -2.93 -15.47
C VAL A 210 -22.67 -2.83 -16.11
N ALA A 211 -23.67 -2.61 -15.28
CA ALA A 211 -25.02 -2.25 -15.70
C ALA A 211 -25.09 -0.77 -16.10
N SER A 212 -26.27 -0.30 -16.50
CA SER A 212 -26.50 1.09 -16.93
C SER A 212 -26.21 2.13 -15.86
N ASP A 213 -26.24 1.74 -14.57
CA ASP A 213 -25.90 2.58 -13.43
C ASP A 213 -24.39 2.58 -13.09
N GLY A 214 -23.58 1.87 -13.88
CA GLY A 214 -22.13 1.78 -13.72
C GLY A 214 -21.65 0.79 -12.67
N ARG A 215 -22.53 0.09 -11.94
CA ARG A 215 -22.19 -0.92 -10.95
C ARG A 215 -22.09 -2.31 -11.58
N MET A 216 -21.45 -3.25 -10.91
CA MET A 216 -21.37 -4.65 -11.36
C MET A 216 -22.75 -5.19 -11.77
N ASN A 217 -22.85 -5.78 -12.96
CA ASN A 217 -24.09 -6.37 -13.45
C ASN A 217 -24.34 -7.72 -12.77
N MET A 218 -25.36 -7.76 -11.92
CA MET A 218 -25.68 -8.94 -11.10
C MET A 218 -26.21 -10.12 -11.90
N GLU A 219 -26.98 -9.87 -12.95
CA GLU A 219 -27.50 -10.95 -13.83
C GLU A 219 -26.35 -11.66 -14.56
N ILE A 220 -25.40 -10.89 -15.09
CA ILE A 220 -24.21 -11.46 -15.75
C ILE A 220 -23.32 -12.19 -14.72
N LEU A 221 -23.15 -11.62 -13.52
CA LEU A 221 -22.43 -12.27 -12.43
C LEU A 221 -23.03 -13.65 -12.13
N GLU A 222 -24.34 -13.70 -11.90
CA GLU A 222 -25.03 -14.94 -11.54
C GLU A 222 -24.89 -16.03 -12.63
N ASN A 223 -25.05 -15.66 -13.90
CA ASN A 223 -24.90 -16.57 -15.03
C ASN A 223 -23.45 -17.11 -15.12
N ILE A 224 -22.44 -16.25 -15.00
CA ILE A 224 -21.03 -16.65 -15.04
C ILE A 224 -20.68 -17.56 -13.84
N LEU A 225 -21.18 -17.26 -12.64
CA LEU A 225 -20.95 -18.10 -11.47
C LEU A 225 -21.54 -19.51 -11.69
N ARG A 226 -22.77 -19.59 -12.19
CA ARG A 226 -23.44 -20.86 -12.50
C ARG A 226 -22.62 -21.69 -13.49
N ASP A 227 -22.30 -21.10 -14.64
CA ASP A 227 -21.56 -21.78 -15.72
C ASP A 227 -20.19 -22.30 -15.25
N LYS A 228 -19.46 -21.49 -14.48
CA LYS A 228 -18.13 -21.86 -13.98
C LYS A 228 -18.18 -22.95 -12.91
N ILE A 229 -19.17 -22.89 -12.02
CA ILE A 229 -19.34 -23.89 -10.97
C ILE A 229 -19.81 -25.22 -11.58
N GLU A 230 -20.73 -25.18 -12.54
CA GLU A 230 -21.17 -26.37 -13.29
C GLU A 230 -20.01 -27.01 -14.08
N ALA A 231 -19.07 -26.20 -14.58
CA ALA A 231 -17.83 -26.67 -15.18
C ALA A 231 -16.79 -27.21 -14.18
N GLY A 232 -17.12 -27.32 -12.90
CA GLY A 232 -16.25 -27.86 -11.85
C GLY A 232 -15.20 -26.88 -11.32
N LYS A 233 -15.24 -25.60 -11.71
CA LYS A 233 -14.34 -24.57 -11.20
C LYS A 233 -14.73 -24.11 -9.80
N LYS A 234 -13.77 -23.67 -9.01
CA LYS A 234 -13.98 -23.18 -7.64
C LYS A 234 -13.88 -21.68 -7.60
N LEU A 235 -14.93 -21.02 -7.14
CA LEU A 235 -14.90 -19.60 -6.86
C LEU A 235 -14.01 -19.34 -5.65
N ALA A 236 -12.88 -18.66 -5.85
CA ALA A 236 -12.02 -18.24 -4.75
C ALA A 236 -12.66 -17.06 -3.99
N CYS A 237 -13.00 -16.00 -4.67
CA CYS A 237 -13.71 -14.85 -4.10
C CYS A 237 -14.34 -13.97 -5.18
N ILE A 238 -15.31 -13.16 -4.74
CA ILE A 238 -15.83 -12.01 -5.48
C ILE A 238 -15.23 -10.76 -4.81
N MET A 239 -14.52 -9.94 -5.58
CA MET A 239 -13.90 -8.71 -5.10
C MET A 239 -14.78 -7.53 -5.48
N LEU A 240 -15.43 -6.94 -4.48
CA LEU A 240 -16.36 -5.82 -4.63
C LEU A 240 -15.68 -4.51 -4.27
N SER A 241 -15.96 -3.46 -5.03
CA SER A 241 -15.44 -2.12 -4.78
C SER A 241 -16.42 -1.34 -3.91
N GLY A 242 -15.97 -0.85 -2.77
CA GLY A 242 -16.70 0.11 -1.91
C GLY A 242 -16.50 1.56 -2.33
N GLY A 243 -16.24 1.80 -3.61
CA GLY A 243 -15.92 3.06 -4.26
C GLY A 243 -14.81 2.86 -5.28
N THR A 244 -15.15 2.89 -6.58
CA THR A 244 -14.15 2.76 -7.65
C THR A 244 -13.26 4.00 -7.72
N THR A 245 -12.03 3.85 -8.20
CA THR A 245 -11.02 4.94 -8.21
C THR A 245 -11.46 6.16 -9.00
N ASN A 246 -12.09 5.97 -10.14
CA ASN A 246 -12.40 7.06 -11.05
C ASN A 246 -13.82 7.61 -10.87
N GLU A 247 -14.80 6.72 -10.72
CA GLU A 247 -16.21 7.09 -10.68
C GLU A 247 -16.83 7.07 -9.29
N ASN A 248 -16.06 6.57 -8.28
CA ASN A 248 -16.53 6.39 -6.90
C ASN A 248 -17.81 5.54 -6.79
N LEU A 249 -18.00 4.57 -7.70
CA LEU A 249 -19.13 3.67 -7.73
C LEU A 249 -18.97 2.58 -6.68
N VAL A 250 -20.06 2.26 -6.00
CA VAL A 250 -20.11 1.18 -5.00
C VAL A 250 -20.82 -0.03 -5.63
N ASP A 251 -20.11 -1.16 -5.69
CA ASP A 251 -20.69 -2.42 -6.17
C ASP A 251 -21.85 -2.88 -5.25
N PRO A 252 -22.76 -3.73 -5.75
CA PRO A 252 -23.94 -4.19 -5.01
C PRO A 252 -23.56 -5.19 -3.90
N ILE A 253 -22.89 -4.68 -2.84
CA ILE A 253 -22.30 -5.48 -1.75
C ILE A 253 -23.33 -6.29 -0.96
N LYS A 254 -24.58 -5.79 -0.88
CA LYS A 254 -25.64 -6.45 -0.10
C LYS A 254 -26.31 -7.58 -0.87
N GLU A 255 -26.26 -7.53 -2.18
CA GLU A 255 -26.90 -8.46 -3.10
C GLU A 255 -26.00 -9.69 -3.36
N VAL A 256 -24.67 -9.57 -3.15
CA VAL A 256 -23.68 -10.64 -3.24
C VAL A 256 -23.48 -11.34 -1.91
#